data_f51682c419f2578829719f88d7374a4e
#
_entry.id   f51682c419f2578829719f88d7374a4e
#
_cell.length_a   1.000
_cell.length_b   1.000
_cell.length_c   1.000
_cell.angle_alpha   90.00
_cell.angle_beta   90.00
_cell.angle_gamma   90.00
#
_symmetry.space_group_name_H-M   'P 1'
#
loop_
_entity.id
_entity.type
_entity.pdbx_description
1 polymer ?
#
loop_
_entity_poly.entity_id
_entity_poly.type
_entity_poly.pdbx_seq_one_letter_code
_entity_poly.pdbx_strand_id
1 'polypeptide(L)'
;EHFQAAEVVILACNGVGTPRILLNSTSTRFPNGLANSSGLVGKNLMFHPYAGIFGYFDERLDGYRGPLNVIRSQQFYETDLSRGFVRGYTFEFSRGRGPVGTALADMGSGRLPWGAGHHAAYRKLFNRITGMVAICEDLPEEHNTVTLDRTLTDSNGIPAPKIDYTLSENSRRMLDHAVA
;
A
#
# COMPACT_ATOMS: atom_id res chain seq x y z
N GLU A 1 -30.08 -16.79 -0.32
CA GLU A 1 -29.25 -17.02 -1.52
C GLU A 1 -30.00 -16.54 -2.76
N HIS A 2 -29.28 -15.91 -3.69
CA HIS A 2 -29.83 -15.47 -4.96
C HIS A 2 -29.02 -16.08 -6.09
N PHE A 3 -29.66 -16.48 -7.16
CA PHE A 3 -29.02 -17.06 -8.33
C PHE A 3 -29.29 -16.17 -9.56
N GLN A 4 -28.21 -15.83 -10.27
CA GLN A 4 -28.26 -15.14 -11.53
C GLN A 4 -27.50 -15.96 -12.59
N ALA A 5 -28.20 -16.39 -13.63
CA ALA A 5 -27.56 -17.07 -14.76
C ALA A 5 -26.69 -16.07 -15.54
N ALA A 6 -25.49 -16.49 -15.90
CA ALA A 6 -24.56 -15.72 -16.71
C ALA A 6 -23.68 -16.66 -17.54
N GLU A 7 -23.35 -16.25 -18.78
CA GLU A 7 -22.42 -17.00 -19.63
C GLU A 7 -20.98 -16.81 -19.18
N VAL A 8 -20.65 -15.63 -18.64
CA VAL A 8 -19.31 -15.26 -18.14
C VAL A 8 -19.43 -14.55 -16.82
N VAL A 9 -18.57 -14.92 -15.87
CA VAL A 9 -18.44 -14.25 -14.57
C VAL A 9 -17.02 -13.68 -14.44
N ILE A 10 -16.91 -12.37 -14.22
CA ILE A 10 -15.64 -11.68 -14.04
C ILE A 10 -15.44 -11.38 -12.55
N LEU A 11 -14.33 -11.90 -11.97
CA LEU A 11 -13.91 -11.58 -10.60
C LEU A 11 -12.89 -10.46 -10.63
N ALA A 12 -13.26 -9.30 -10.11
CA ALA A 12 -12.44 -8.10 -10.06
C ALA A 12 -12.36 -7.52 -8.64
N CYS A 13 -12.14 -8.39 -7.64
CA CYS A 13 -12.22 -8.07 -6.22
C CYS A 13 -10.84 -7.84 -5.57
N ASN A 14 -9.86 -7.36 -6.35
CA ASN A 14 -8.46 -7.14 -5.97
C ASN A 14 -7.71 -8.40 -5.49
N GLY A 15 -6.45 -8.21 -5.01
CA GLY A 15 -5.56 -9.30 -4.58
C GLY A 15 -5.98 -9.99 -3.27
N VAL A 16 -6.95 -9.46 -2.53
CA VAL A 16 -7.47 -10.06 -1.29
C VAL A 16 -8.87 -10.63 -1.49
N GLY A 17 -9.77 -9.86 -2.10
CA GLY A 17 -11.16 -10.28 -2.29
C GLY A 17 -11.32 -11.40 -3.31
N THR A 18 -10.56 -11.40 -4.40
CA THR A 18 -10.61 -12.47 -5.40
C THR A 18 -10.21 -13.84 -4.83
N PRO A 19 -9.06 -14.00 -4.14
CA PRO A 19 -8.73 -15.25 -3.46
C PRO A 19 -9.76 -15.65 -2.42
N ARG A 20 -10.29 -14.71 -1.63
CA ARG A 20 -11.36 -14.98 -0.67
C ARG A 20 -12.57 -15.63 -1.32
N ILE A 21 -13.05 -15.10 -2.45
CA ILE A 21 -14.20 -15.66 -3.18
C ILE A 21 -13.87 -17.05 -3.71
N LEU A 22 -12.72 -17.22 -4.35
CA LEU A 22 -12.32 -18.50 -4.93
C LEU A 22 -12.18 -19.59 -3.86
N LEU A 23 -11.54 -19.28 -2.74
CA LEU A 23 -11.36 -20.21 -1.62
C LEU A 23 -12.68 -20.57 -0.93
N ASN A 24 -13.65 -19.65 -0.84
CA ASN A 24 -14.99 -19.93 -0.33
C ASN A 24 -15.88 -20.71 -1.32
N SER A 25 -15.55 -20.71 -2.60
CA SER A 25 -16.33 -21.37 -3.64
C SER A 25 -15.99 -22.88 -3.72
N THR A 26 -16.30 -23.60 -2.64
CA THR A 26 -16.05 -25.04 -2.55
C THR A 26 -17.25 -25.84 -3.07
N SER A 27 -16.99 -27.02 -3.61
CA SER A 27 -18.00 -28.01 -4.03
C SER A 27 -17.40 -29.39 -4.09
N THR A 28 -18.21 -30.41 -4.35
CA THR A 28 -17.70 -31.76 -4.57
C THR A 28 -16.65 -31.82 -5.70
N ARG A 29 -16.84 -31.02 -6.74
CA ARG A 29 -15.88 -30.88 -7.84
C ARG A 29 -14.65 -30.04 -7.49
N PHE A 30 -14.79 -29.08 -6.59
CA PHE A 30 -13.74 -28.13 -6.20
C PHE A 30 -13.59 -28.09 -4.68
N PRO A 31 -13.10 -29.17 -4.04
CA PRO A 31 -13.08 -29.27 -2.57
C PRO A 31 -12.16 -28.26 -1.90
N ASN A 32 -11.14 -27.76 -2.61
CA ASN A 32 -10.16 -26.78 -2.12
C ASN A 32 -10.41 -25.36 -2.64
N GLY A 33 -11.63 -25.07 -3.12
CA GLY A 33 -11.99 -23.79 -3.75
C GLY A 33 -11.93 -23.83 -5.26
N LEU A 34 -12.65 -22.90 -5.88
CA LEU A 34 -12.73 -22.78 -7.33
C LEU A 34 -11.37 -22.32 -7.91
N ALA A 35 -10.99 -22.88 -9.07
CA ALA A 35 -9.74 -22.62 -9.78
C ALA A 35 -8.45 -22.88 -8.96
N ASN A 36 -8.51 -23.68 -7.89
CA ASN A 36 -7.41 -23.94 -6.97
C ASN A 36 -6.82 -25.36 -7.09
N SER A 37 -6.82 -25.95 -8.28
CA SER A 37 -6.19 -27.25 -8.53
C SER A 37 -4.66 -27.24 -8.34
N SER A 38 -4.02 -26.08 -8.54
CA SER A 38 -2.59 -25.89 -8.30
C SER A 38 -2.25 -25.66 -6.81
N GLY A 39 -3.22 -25.34 -5.96
CA GLY A 39 -2.99 -24.91 -4.58
C GLY A 39 -2.36 -23.53 -4.44
N LEU A 40 -2.36 -22.72 -5.50
CA LEU A 40 -1.72 -21.39 -5.52
C LEU A 40 -2.69 -20.23 -5.27
N VAL A 41 -4.00 -20.48 -5.24
CA VAL A 41 -4.97 -19.41 -4.92
C VAL A 41 -4.71 -18.88 -3.52
N GLY A 42 -4.46 -17.58 -3.43
CA GLY A 42 -4.13 -16.88 -2.20
C GLY A 42 -2.66 -16.94 -1.78
N LYS A 43 -1.78 -17.61 -2.52
CA LYS A 43 -0.33 -17.55 -2.31
C LYS A 43 0.32 -16.42 -3.10
N ASN A 44 1.60 -16.16 -2.80
CA ASN A 44 2.41 -15.15 -3.46
C ASN A 44 1.80 -13.73 -3.37
N LEU A 45 1.22 -13.41 -2.22
CA LEU A 45 0.72 -12.06 -1.97
C LEU A 45 1.89 -11.08 -2.01
N MET A 46 1.75 -10.08 -2.85
CA MET A 46 2.71 -8.99 -2.99
C MET A 46 2.03 -7.66 -2.70
N PHE A 47 2.76 -6.78 -2.03
CA PHE A 47 2.39 -5.39 -1.86
C PHE A 47 3.39 -4.47 -2.55
N HIS A 48 3.19 -3.16 -2.43
CA HIS A 48 4.22 -2.18 -2.70
C HIS A 48 4.79 -1.70 -1.36
N PRO A 49 5.92 -2.25 -0.89
CA PRO A 49 6.62 -1.65 0.23
C PRO A 49 6.99 -0.21 -0.13
N TYR A 50 6.72 0.75 0.75
CA TYR A 50 7.05 2.13 0.44
C TYR A 50 7.48 2.90 1.68
N ALA A 51 8.29 3.94 1.44
CA ALA A 51 8.72 4.87 2.46
C ALA A 51 8.47 6.30 2.00
N GLY A 52 7.96 7.15 2.90
CA GLY A 52 7.78 8.56 2.67
C GLY A 52 8.90 9.38 3.32
N ILE A 53 9.54 10.24 2.54
CA ILE A 53 10.58 11.16 2.98
C ILE A 53 10.05 12.57 2.81
N PHE A 54 10.02 13.35 3.90
CA PHE A 54 9.45 14.70 3.89
C PHE A 54 10.45 15.70 4.44
N GLY A 55 10.62 16.80 3.70
CA GLY A 55 11.46 17.92 4.08
C GLY A 55 10.63 19.16 4.43
N TYR A 56 11.09 19.89 5.43
CA TYR A 56 10.59 21.22 5.78
C TYR A 56 11.59 22.28 5.31
N PHE A 57 11.09 23.30 4.66
CA PHE A 57 11.89 24.36 4.04
C PHE A 57 11.60 25.70 4.71
N ASP A 58 12.58 26.57 4.69
CA ASP A 58 12.40 27.94 5.21
C ASP A 58 11.56 28.79 4.27
N GLU A 59 11.58 28.48 2.98
CA GLU A 59 10.80 29.16 1.94
C GLU A 59 9.40 28.60 1.84
N ARG A 60 8.47 29.40 1.36
CA ARG A 60 7.12 28.98 0.97
C ARG A 60 7.16 28.33 -0.40
N LEU A 61 6.73 27.09 -0.47
CA LEU A 61 6.81 26.28 -1.69
C LEU A 61 5.59 26.39 -2.60
N ASP A 62 4.44 26.87 -2.08
CA ASP A 62 3.12 26.88 -2.74
C ASP A 62 2.72 25.52 -3.36
N GLY A 63 3.35 24.46 -2.89
CA GLY A 63 3.24 23.12 -3.44
C GLY A 63 1.87 22.48 -3.32
N TYR A 64 1.00 22.97 -2.44
CA TYR A 64 -0.36 22.48 -2.27
C TYR A 64 -1.32 22.91 -3.40
N ARG A 65 -0.89 23.77 -4.30
CA ARG A 65 -1.68 24.27 -5.44
C ARG A 65 -1.45 23.37 -6.65
N GLY A 66 -2.54 22.81 -7.22
CA GLY A 66 -2.50 21.92 -8.38
C GLY A 66 -2.47 20.42 -8.02
N PRO A 67 -2.16 19.54 -8.98
CA PRO A 67 -2.13 18.08 -8.76
C PRO A 67 -1.12 17.67 -7.69
N LEU A 68 -1.45 16.64 -6.90
CA LEU A 68 -0.60 16.18 -5.79
C LEU A 68 0.73 15.58 -6.27
N ASN A 69 0.70 14.73 -7.27
CA ASN A 69 1.87 14.03 -7.80
C ASN A 69 2.02 14.36 -9.28
N VAL A 70 3.06 15.06 -9.65
CA VAL A 70 3.31 15.51 -11.02
C VAL A 70 4.69 15.11 -11.54
N ILE A 71 5.59 14.71 -10.65
CA ILE A 71 6.96 14.33 -10.99
C ILE A 71 7.21 12.93 -10.45
N ARG A 72 7.80 12.10 -11.29
CA ARG A 72 8.22 10.75 -10.96
C ARG A 72 9.64 10.53 -11.45
N SER A 73 10.47 9.86 -10.64
CA SER A 73 11.79 9.40 -11.06
C SER A 73 11.79 7.87 -11.15
N GLN A 74 12.29 7.35 -12.25
CA GLN A 74 12.50 5.93 -12.49
C GLN A 74 13.99 5.56 -12.54
N GLN A 75 14.86 6.38 -11.98
CA GLN A 75 16.32 6.15 -11.99
C GLN A 75 16.72 4.80 -11.38
N PHE A 76 15.94 4.31 -10.41
CA PHE A 76 16.22 3.06 -9.69
C PHE A 76 15.22 1.94 -10.04
N TYR A 77 14.52 2.06 -11.17
CA TYR A 77 13.48 1.12 -11.56
C TYR A 77 14.04 -0.23 -12.00
N GLU A 78 15.10 -0.22 -12.81
CA GLU A 78 15.70 -1.44 -13.33
C GLU A 78 16.54 -2.16 -12.27
N THR A 79 16.61 -3.50 -12.38
CA THR A 79 17.48 -4.31 -11.52
C THR A 79 18.94 -3.95 -11.74
N ASP A 80 19.63 -3.64 -10.66
CA ASP A 80 21.07 -3.45 -10.61
C ASP A 80 21.63 -4.21 -9.39
N LEU A 81 22.27 -5.34 -9.64
CA LEU A 81 22.76 -6.23 -8.59
C LEU A 81 23.83 -5.59 -7.70
N SER A 82 24.51 -4.54 -8.16
CA SER A 82 25.49 -3.80 -7.35
C SER A 82 24.85 -3.13 -6.13
N ARG A 83 23.54 -2.91 -6.13
CA ARG A 83 22.75 -2.35 -5.01
C ARG A 83 22.44 -3.38 -3.92
N GLY A 84 22.71 -4.68 -4.16
CA GLY A 84 22.47 -5.76 -3.20
C GLY A 84 21.03 -6.26 -3.12
N PHE A 85 20.17 -5.92 -4.09
CA PHE A 85 18.81 -6.42 -4.25
C PHE A 85 18.43 -6.56 -5.73
N VAL A 86 17.39 -7.33 -6.01
CA VAL A 86 16.78 -7.47 -7.34
C VAL A 86 15.51 -6.61 -7.42
N ARG A 87 15.05 -6.31 -8.64
CA ARG A 87 13.97 -5.37 -8.93
C ARG A 87 14.38 -3.94 -8.60
N GLY A 88 13.41 -3.06 -8.52
CA GLY A 88 13.66 -1.64 -8.32
C GLY A 88 12.49 -0.90 -7.69
N TYR A 89 12.60 0.41 -7.69
CA TYR A 89 11.59 1.31 -7.14
C TYR A 89 11.51 2.61 -7.93
N THR A 90 10.39 3.30 -7.77
CA THR A 90 10.18 4.64 -8.30
C THR A 90 10.04 5.64 -7.17
N PHE A 91 10.47 6.89 -7.40
CA PHE A 91 10.08 8.00 -6.55
C PHE A 91 8.89 8.74 -7.15
N GLU A 92 7.88 8.99 -6.34
CA GLU A 92 6.81 9.94 -6.63
C GLU A 92 6.98 11.18 -5.75
N PHE A 93 7.07 12.35 -6.38
CA PHE A 93 7.27 13.61 -5.66
C PHE A 93 5.92 14.22 -5.30
N SER A 94 5.70 14.41 -4.00
CA SER A 94 4.53 15.07 -3.45
C SER A 94 4.74 16.58 -3.43
N ARG A 95 3.75 17.33 -3.86
CA ARG A 95 3.78 18.80 -3.84
C ARG A 95 3.44 19.42 -2.47
N GLY A 96 3.38 18.63 -1.43
CA GLY A 96 2.99 19.10 -0.11
C GLY A 96 1.50 18.97 0.16
N ARG A 97 1.12 19.27 1.39
CA ARG A 97 -0.25 19.11 1.89
C ARG A 97 -1.01 20.42 1.85
N GLY A 98 -2.31 20.32 1.56
CA GLY A 98 -3.24 21.43 1.71
C GLY A 98 -3.43 21.84 3.19
N PRO A 99 -4.17 22.94 3.43
CA PRO A 99 -4.29 23.53 4.79
C PRO A 99 -4.77 22.52 5.84
N VAL A 100 -5.84 21.82 5.57
CA VAL A 100 -6.42 20.84 6.50
C VAL A 100 -5.50 19.65 6.70
N GLY A 101 -4.94 19.11 5.60
CA GLY A 101 -4.02 17.98 5.65
C GLY A 101 -2.74 18.31 6.45
N THR A 102 -2.20 19.52 6.33
CA THR A 102 -1.07 19.99 7.14
C THR A 102 -1.45 20.05 8.61
N ALA A 103 -2.59 20.68 8.94
CA ALA A 103 -3.02 20.81 10.32
C ALA A 103 -3.18 19.44 11.00
N LEU A 104 -3.90 18.50 10.37
CA LEU A 104 -4.16 17.17 10.93
C LEU A 104 -2.89 16.33 11.08
N ALA A 105 -2.04 16.30 10.06
CA ALA A 105 -0.81 15.52 10.10
C ALA A 105 0.20 16.04 11.12
N ASP A 106 0.35 17.36 11.21
CA ASP A 106 1.32 17.96 12.12
C ASP A 106 0.82 18.02 13.57
N MET A 107 -0.49 18.07 13.81
CA MET A 107 -1.06 17.81 15.13
C MET A 107 -0.87 16.34 15.55
N GLY A 108 -1.16 15.40 14.65
CA GLY A 108 -1.01 13.97 14.95
C GLY A 108 0.44 13.57 15.23
N SER A 109 1.41 14.23 14.62
CA SER A 109 2.85 14.01 14.85
C SER A 109 3.43 14.86 16.01
N GLY A 110 2.63 15.68 16.69
CA GLY A 110 3.07 16.55 17.78
C GLY A 110 3.86 17.79 17.34
N ARG A 111 4.01 18.06 16.04
CA ARG A 111 4.69 19.27 15.56
C ARG A 111 3.88 20.54 15.75
N LEU A 112 2.55 20.41 15.70
CA LEU A 112 1.65 21.50 16.02
C LEU A 112 1.10 21.33 17.42
N PRO A 113 1.30 22.30 18.31
CA PRO A 113 0.71 22.26 19.64
C PRO A 113 -0.81 22.41 19.56
N TRP A 114 -1.51 21.84 20.51
CA TRP A 114 -2.92 22.10 20.73
C TRP A 114 -3.09 23.37 21.56
N GLY A 115 -4.10 24.20 21.24
CA GLY A 115 -4.45 25.38 22.03
C GLY A 115 -3.83 26.68 21.54
N ALA A 116 -3.50 27.60 22.45
CA ALA A 116 -3.16 29.00 22.15
C ALA A 116 -1.98 29.21 21.19
N GLY A 117 -0.99 28.32 21.21
CA GLY A 117 0.17 28.36 20.31
C GLY A 117 -0.07 27.84 18.89
N HIS A 118 -1.21 27.19 18.65
CA HIS A 118 -1.50 26.46 17.39
C HIS A 118 -1.34 27.34 16.15
N HIS A 119 -2.03 28.47 16.10
CA HIS A 119 -2.01 29.32 14.90
C HIS A 119 -0.63 29.87 14.56
N ALA A 120 0.15 30.24 15.56
CA ALA A 120 1.51 30.75 15.36
C ALA A 120 2.43 29.64 14.80
N ALA A 121 2.37 28.45 15.35
CA ALA A 121 3.12 27.28 14.88
C ALA A 121 2.66 26.86 13.47
N TYR A 122 1.35 26.80 13.24
CA TYR A 122 0.80 26.47 11.93
C TYR A 122 1.30 27.41 10.80
N ARG A 123 1.30 28.72 11.04
CA ARG A 123 1.80 29.71 10.05
C ARG A 123 3.28 29.52 9.72
N LYS A 124 4.07 28.98 10.64
CA LYS A 124 5.48 28.65 10.40
C LYS A 124 5.67 27.39 9.57
N LEU A 125 4.77 26.41 9.70
CA LEU A 125 4.87 25.09 9.04
C LEU A 125 4.12 25.05 7.72
N PHE A 126 2.96 25.70 7.64
CA PHE A 126 2.11 25.62 6.46
C PHE A 126 2.81 26.11 5.20
N ASN A 127 2.65 25.33 4.12
CA ASN A 127 3.18 25.62 2.79
C ASN A 127 4.71 25.59 2.70
N ARG A 128 5.37 24.86 3.60
CA ARG A 128 6.83 24.71 3.67
C ARG A 128 7.27 23.25 3.67
N ILE A 129 6.37 22.35 3.37
CA ILE A 129 6.64 20.92 3.30
C ILE A 129 6.52 20.42 1.88
N THR A 130 7.47 19.62 1.46
CA THR A 130 7.36 18.75 0.29
C THR A 130 8.01 17.41 0.62
N GLY A 131 7.83 16.42 -0.23
CA GLY A 131 8.42 15.12 0.00
C GLY A 131 8.38 14.23 -1.23
N MET A 132 8.90 13.06 -1.06
CA MET A 132 8.82 11.99 -2.04
C MET A 132 8.46 10.69 -1.36
N VAL A 133 7.86 9.80 -2.12
CA VAL A 133 7.54 8.45 -1.70
C VAL A 133 8.30 7.50 -2.61
N ALA A 134 9.12 6.64 -2.02
CA ALA A 134 9.69 5.49 -2.72
C ALA A 134 8.65 4.38 -2.75
N ILE A 135 8.30 3.92 -3.94
CA ILE A 135 7.37 2.79 -4.16
C ILE A 135 8.21 1.65 -4.70
N CYS A 136 8.40 0.63 -3.87
CA CYS A 136 9.26 -0.51 -4.16
C CYS A 136 8.46 -1.67 -4.74
N GLU A 137 9.10 -2.45 -5.61
CA GLU A 137 8.56 -3.75 -6.04
C GLU A 137 8.74 -4.78 -4.92
N ASP A 138 7.80 -5.70 -4.83
CA ASP A 138 7.87 -6.85 -3.94
C ASP A 138 8.13 -8.14 -4.73
N LEU A 139 8.59 -9.17 -4.07
CA LEU A 139 8.79 -10.49 -4.67
C LEU A 139 7.67 -11.46 -4.28
N PRO A 140 7.29 -12.37 -5.19
CA PRO A 140 6.32 -13.40 -4.87
C PRO A 140 6.95 -14.45 -3.95
N GLU A 141 6.47 -14.50 -2.72
CA GLU A 141 6.89 -15.46 -1.71
C GLU A 141 5.69 -16.36 -1.35
N GLU A 142 5.85 -17.67 -1.47
CA GLU A 142 4.73 -18.61 -1.24
C GLU A 142 4.13 -18.56 0.16
N HIS A 143 4.92 -18.13 1.15
CA HIS A 143 4.46 -17.98 2.53
C HIS A 143 3.62 -16.72 2.75
N ASN A 144 3.69 -15.73 1.85
CA ASN A 144 2.83 -14.56 1.87
C ASN A 144 1.47 -14.94 1.28
N THR A 145 0.44 -14.98 2.13
CA THR A 145 -0.82 -15.61 1.76
C THR A 145 -2.06 -14.80 2.13
N VAL A 146 -3.11 -15.01 1.35
CA VAL A 146 -4.49 -14.71 1.69
C VAL A 146 -5.22 -16.04 1.88
N THR A 147 -5.66 -16.31 3.09
CA THR A 147 -6.43 -17.52 3.45
C THR A 147 -7.80 -17.12 4.00
N LEU A 148 -8.60 -18.09 4.40
CA LEU A 148 -9.87 -17.85 5.09
C LEU A 148 -9.67 -17.94 6.60
N ASP A 149 -10.19 -16.98 7.35
CA ASP A 149 -10.25 -17.08 8.80
C ASP A 149 -11.27 -18.16 9.20
N ARG A 150 -10.93 -18.96 10.21
CA ARG A 150 -11.78 -20.07 10.67
C ARG A 150 -12.87 -19.64 11.65
N THR A 151 -12.72 -18.45 12.24
CA THR A 151 -13.58 -17.97 13.31
C THR A 151 -14.22 -16.62 12.99
N LEU A 152 -13.49 -15.75 12.30
CA LEU A 152 -13.98 -14.42 11.95
C LEU A 152 -14.79 -14.49 10.65
N THR A 153 -16.00 -13.94 10.70
CA THR A 153 -16.90 -13.83 9.54
C THR A 153 -17.33 -12.38 9.35
N ASP A 154 -17.80 -12.07 8.14
CA ASP A 154 -18.51 -10.81 7.90
C ASP A 154 -19.95 -10.84 8.43
N SER A 155 -20.72 -9.76 8.21
CA SER A 155 -22.12 -9.64 8.65
C SER A 155 -23.07 -10.66 8.02
N ASN A 156 -22.65 -11.35 6.96
CA ASN A 156 -23.42 -12.39 6.27
C ASN A 156 -22.97 -13.80 6.68
N GLY A 157 -22.06 -13.94 7.64
CA GLY A 157 -21.51 -15.23 8.08
C GLY A 157 -20.47 -15.82 7.12
N ILE A 158 -19.98 -15.06 6.15
CA ILE A 158 -18.95 -15.53 5.20
C ILE A 158 -17.56 -15.35 5.82
N PRO A 159 -16.68 -16.38 5.80
CA PRO A 159 -15.33 -16.29 6.35
C PRO A 159 -14.57 -15.07 5.89
N ALA A 160 -13.96 -14.36 6.84
CA ALA A 160 -13.12 -13.19 6.55
C ALA A 160 -11.80 -13.62 5.88
N PRO A 161 -11.16 -12.76 5.08
CA PRO A 161 -9.82 -13.04 4.59
C PRO A 161 -8.83 -12.89 5.75
N LYS A 162 -7.93 -13.85 5.89
CA LYS A 162 -6.77 -13.80 6.77
C LYS A 162 -5.52 -13.55 5.91
N ILE A 163 -4.77 -12.52 6.25
CA ILE A 163 -3.55 -12.14 5.54
C ILE A 163 -2.36 -12.50 6.43
N ASP A 164 -1.47 -13.35 5.92
CA ASP A 164 -0.18 -13.63 6.49
C ASP A 164 0.89 -13.08 5.53
N TYR A 165 1.59 -12.01 5.97
CA TYR A 165 2.58 -11.33 5.13
C TYR A 165 3.83 -10.99 5.92
N THR A 166 4.99 -11.30 5.32
CA THR A 166 6.30 -10.96 5.85
C THR A 166 7.11 -10.28 4.76
N LEU A 167 7.63 -9.10 5.05
CA LEU A 167 8.50 -8.36 4.16
C LEU A 167 9.78 -9.15 3.92
N SER A 168 10.12 -9.39 2.64
CA SER A 168 11.34 -10.11 2.27
C SER A 168 12.59 -9.30 2.59
N GLU A 169 13.72 -9.97 2.75
CA GLU A 169 15.01 -9.33 2.93
C GLU A 169 15.37 -8.46 1.71
N ASN A 170 15.01 -8.90 0.51
CA ASN A 170 15.17 -8.13 -0.72
C ASN A 170 14.43 -6.79 -0.65
N SER A 171 13.16 -6.83 -0.27
CA SER A 171 12.33 -5.62 -0.16
C SER A 171 12.80 -4.70 0.97
N ARG A 172 13.33 -5.26 2.05
CA ARG A 172 13.93 -4.50 3.16
C ARG A 172 15.17 -3.73 2.70
N ARG A 173 16.12 -4.40 2.03
CA ARG A 173 17.32 -3.75 1.47
C ARG A 173 16.98 -2.67 0.45
N MET A 174 15.95 -2.91 -0.37
CA MET A 174 15.46 -1.93 -1.33
C MET A 174 14.91 -0.67 -0.64
N LEU A 175 14.13 -0.84 0.43
CA LEU A 175 13.65 0.28 1.26
C LEU A 175 14.80 1.05 1.91
N ASP A 176 15.76 0.33 2.50
CA ASP A 176 16.92 0.96 3.14
C ASP A 176 17.73 1.78 2.14
N HIS A 177 17.95 1.26 0.92
CA HIS A 177 18.61 1.99 -0.16
C HIS A 177 17.79 3.21 -0.62
N ALA A 178 16.46 3.12 -0.63
CA ALA A 178 15.61 4.20 -1.09
C ALA A 178 15.56 5.39 -0.10
N VAL A 179 15.84 5.17 1.19
CA VAL A 179 15.83 6.22 2.21
C VAL A 179 17.23 6.74 2.58
N ALA A 180 18.29 6.09 2.11
CA ALA A 180 19.68 6.54 2.30
C ALA A 180 20.05 7.70 1.38
#